data_1d17f90a566f8506c2034d359c9cd989
#
_entry.id   1d17f90a566f8506c2034d359c9cd989
#
_cell.length_a   1.000
_cell.length_b   1.000
_cell.length_c   1.000
_cell.angle_alpha   90.00
_cell.angle_beta   90.00
_cell.angle_gamma   90.00
#
_symmetry.space_group_name_H-M   'P 1'
#
loop_
_entity.id
_entity.type
_entity.pdbx_description
1 polymer ?
#
loop_
_entity_poly.entity_id
_entity_poly.type
_entity_poly.pdbx_seq_one_letter_code
_entity_poly.pdbx_strand_id
1 'polypeptide(L)'
;MLQDKVDHSLLDKYYALLSSPNEIPCSSLIHKIDDFTWNNWQERLVAERLEHKTENIFIALKQLNNDWNEVFYRLIARSFGLTINTEPFETLARMLPFKFLTRHRKNPLQIESLIFGVSGFLNQEREDLYPQQLNTEYAFLKKKYGLKELDYSEWKFLRLMPANFPSIRLAQFAALIHLPDNIFSHCIEIHSFQTYAKYLKIKLNPYWNTHYLFDQPATKREKNIGETLIYQII
;
A
#
# COMPACT_ATOMS: atom_id res chain seq x y z
N MET A 1 -28.09 26.89 29.14
CA MET A 1 -29.08 26.16 28.34
C MET A 1 -28.60 24.86 27.68
N LEU A 2 -27.39 24.40 27.88
CA LEU A 2 -26.92 23.09 27.41
C LEU A 2 -26.73 22.08 28.56
N GLN A 3 -26.70 22.53 29.81
CA GLN A 3 -26.49 21.69 30.98
C GLN A 3 -27.68 20.76 31.31
N ASP A 4 -28.89 21.12 30.91
CA ASP A 4 -30.11 20.37 31.24
C ASP A 4 -30.40 19.18 30.29
N LYS A 5 -29.54 18.90 29.34
CA LYS A 5 -29.72 17.81 28.37
C LYS A 5 -28.75 16.64 28.53
N VAL A 6 -27.84 16.68 29.50
CA VAL A 6 -26.88 15.62 29.72
C VAL A 6 -27.37 14.71 30.84
N ASP A 7 -27.49 13.43 30.55
CA ASP A 7 -27.82 12.44 31.58
C ASP A 7 -26.70 12.41 32.63
N HIS A 8 -27.01 12.80 33.86
CA HIS A 8 -26.08 12.87 34.97
C HIS A 8 -25.42 11.51 35.24
N SER A 9 -26.13 10.41 34.99
CA SER A 9 -25.57 9.05 35.15
C SER A 9 -24.43 8.75 34.15
N LEU A 10 -24.49 9.35 32.97
CA LEU A 10 -23.41 9.25 31.97
C LEU A 10 -22.21 10.11 32.34
N LEU A 11 -22.45 11.30 32.92
CA LEU A 11 -21.36 12.17 33.43
C LEU A 11 -20.62 11.51 34.60
N ASP A 12 -21.31 10.90 35.54
CA ASP A 12 -20.72 10.19 36.65
C ASP A 12 -19.85 9.01 36.18
N LYS A 13 -20.35 8.24 35.20
CA LYS A 13 -19.56 7.18 34.54
C LYS A 13 -18.32 7.72 33.85
N TYR A 14 -18.45 8.84 33.15
CA TYR A 14 -17.34 9.49 32.46
C TYR A 14 -16.26 9.95 33.45
N TYR A 15 -16.64 10.61 34.56
CA TYR A 15 -15.71 11.02 35.59
C TYR A 15 -15.08 9.83 36.32
N ALA A 16 -15.81 8.77 36.54
CA ALA A 16 -15.26 7.53 37.11
C ALA A 16 -14.23 6.89 36.18
N LEU A 17 -14.43 6.95 34.86
CA LEU A 17 -13.46 6.47 33.88
C LEU A 17 -12.19 7.36 33.85
N LEU A 18 -12.34 8.69 33.88
CA LEU A 18 -11.22 9.64 33.89
C LEU A 18 -10.37 9.53 35.16
N SER A 19 -10.96 9.20 36.31
CA SER A 19 -10.28 9.03 37.58
C SER A 19 -9.67 7.63 37.79
N SER A 20 -9.83 6.73 36.82
CA SER A 20 -9.27 5.39 36.90
C SER A 20 -7.74 5.42 36.91
N PRO A 21 -7.08 4.71 37.83
CA PRO A 21 -5.62 4.60 37.85
C PRO A 21 -5.08 3.69 36.73
N ASN A 22 -5.95 2.98 36.02
CA ASN A 22 -5.54 2.10 34.93
C ASN A 22 -5.40 2.87 33.63
N GLU A 23 -4.37 2.57 32.84
CA GLU A 23 -4.16 3.12 31.51
C GLU A 23 -5.36 2.91 30.57
N ILE A 24 -6.02 1.76 30.71
CA ILE A 24 -7.31 1.46 30.10
C ILE A 24 -8.35 1.29 31.22
N PRO A 25 -9.22 2.29 31.48
CA PRO A 25 -10.12 2.29 32.63
C PRO A 25 -11.04 1.07 32.77
N CYS A 26 -11.45 0.50 31.62
CA CYS A 26 -12.35 -0.65 31.59
C CYS A 26 -11.65 -2.01 31.43
N SER A 27 -10.32 -2.07 31.50
CA SER A 27 -9.56 -3.32 31.32
C SER A 27 -9.99 -4.45 32.28
N SER A 28 -10.30 -4.11 33.53
CA SER A 28 -10.79 -5.07 34.53
C SER A 28 -12.20 -5.61 34.27
N LEU A 29 -12.96 -5.01 33.36
CA LEU A 29 -14.32 -5.44 33.02
C LEU A 29 -14.35 -6.41 31.83
N ILE A 30 -13.27 -6.50 31.05
CA ILE A 30 -13.19 -7.35 29.85
C ILE A 30 -13.47 -8.82 30.19
N HIS A 31 -12.93 -9.30 31.32
CA HIS A 31 -13.12 -10.68 31.78
C HIS A 31 -14.56 -11.01 32.23
N LYS A 32 -15.44 -9.99 32.34
CA LYS A 32 -16.85 -10.18 32.71
C LYS A 32 -17.77 -10.31 31.51
N ILE A 33 -17.23 -10.09 30.30
CA ILE A 33 -17.98 -10.23 29.06
C ILE A 33 -18.01 -11.71 28.69
N ASP A 34 -19.20 -12.25 28.48
CA ASP A 34 -19.35 -13.63 28.03
C ASP A 34 -18.86 -13.80 26.58
N ASP A 35 -18.41 -14.98 26.23
CA ASP A 35 -17.83 -15.33 24.95
C ASP A 35 -18.80 -15.06 23.78
N PHE A 36 -20.10 -15.24 23.97
CA PHE A 36 -21.10 -15.00 22.94
C PHE A 36 -21.19 -13.51 22.60
N THR A 37 -21.29 -12.66 23.63
CA THR A 37 -21.32 -11.19 23.45
C THR A 37 -20.04 -10.71 22.81
N TRP A 38 -18.87 -11.24 23.23
CA TRP A 38 -17.56 -10.86 22.66
C TRP A 38 -17.45 -11.25 21.19
N ASN A 39 -17.78 -12.49 20.83
CA ASN A 39 -17.71 -12.96 19.45
C ASN A 39 -18.70 -12.23 18.54
N ASN A 40 -19.94 -12.03 18.98
CA ASN A 40 -20.94 -11.30 18.21
C ASN A 40 -20.51 -9.86 17.93
N TRP A 41 -19.90 -9.19 18.92
CA TRP A 41 -19.37 -7.84 18.74
C TRP A 41 -18.21 -7.80 17.73
N GLN A 42 -17.27 -8.77 17.81
CA GLN A 42 -16.17 -8.88 16.84
C GLN A 42 -16.69 -9.14 15.42
N GLU A 43 -17.62 -10.08 15.24
CA GLU A 43 -18.23 -10.39 13.94
C GLU A 43 -18.92 -9.16 13.35
N ARG A 44 -19.64 -8.42 14.17
CA ARG A 44 -20.28 -7.16 13.74
C ARG A 44 -19.27 -6.13 13.27
N LEU A 45 -18.18 -5.90 14.00
CA LEU A 45 -17.13 -4.98 13.60
C LEU A 45 -16.46 -5.39 12.28
N VAL A 46 -16.26 -6.70 12.08
CA VAL A 46 -15.72 -7.23 10.81
C VAL A 46 -16.70 -6.97 9.68
N ALA A 47 -17.99 -7.25 9.88
CA ALA A 47 -19.02 -7.00 8.88
C ALA A 47 -19.11 -5.52 8.50
N GLU A 48 -19.22 -4.62 9.47
CA GLU A 48 -19.26 -3.17 9.24
C GLU A 48 -18.01 -2.67 8.48
N ARG A 49 -16.83 -3.19 8.82
CA ARG A 49 -15.59 -2.85 8.11
C ARG A 49 -15.58 -3.35 6.66
N LEU A 50 -16.08 -4.56 6.41
CA LEU A 50 -16.17 -5.13 5.06
C LEU A 50 -17.19 -4.36 4.22
N GLU A 51 -18.36 -4.01 4.77
CA GLU A 51 -19.36 -3.20 4.10
C GLU A 51 -18.77 -1.85 3.66
N HIS A 52 -18.11 -1.14 4.58
CA HIS A 52 -17.49 0.15 4.25
C HIS A 52 -16.38 0.03 3.18
N LYS A 53 -15.55 -1.02 3.24
CA LYS A 53 -14.55 -1.29 2.20
C LYS A 53 -15.23 -1.57 0.86
N THR A 54 -16.30 -2.35 0.86
CA THR A 54 -17.03 -2.75 -0.35
C THR A 54 -17.68 -1.54 -1.02
N GLU A 55 -18.30 -0.64 -0.26
CA GLU A 55 -18.86 0.60 -0.77
C GLU A 55 -17.81 1.44 -1.52
N ASN A 56 -16.62 1.62 -0.92
CA ASN A 56 -15.52 2.36 -1.56
C ASN A 56 -15.07 1.70 -2.87
N ILE A 57 -15.02 0.37 -2.92
CA ILE A 57 -14.67 -0.38 -4.13
C ILE A 57 -15.73 -0.16 -5.22
N PHE A 58 -17.02 -0.22 -4.88
CA PHE A 58 -18.09 0.01 -5.86
C PHE A 58 -18.14 1.45 -6.38
N ILE A 59 -17.83 2.43 -5.53
CA ILE A 59 -17.69 3.82 -5.96
C ILE A 59 -16.54 3.93 -6.98
N ALA A 60 -15.38 3.34 -6.68
CA ALA A 60 -14.23 3.34 -7.58
C ALA A 60 -14.54 2.62 -8.90
N LEU A 61 -15.22 1.48 -8.85
CA LEU A 61 -15.66 0.74 -10.04
C LEU A 61 -16.55 1.57 -10.95
N LYS A 62 -17.54 2.26 -10.37
CA LYS A 62 -18.44 3.13 -11.12
C LYS A 62 -17.68 4.25 -11.83
N GLN A 63 -16.69 4.85 -11.14
CA GLN A 63 -15.83 5.90 -11.70
C GLN A 63 -14.91 5.40 -12.82
N LEU A 64 -14.53 4.13 -12.78
CA LEU A 64 -13.61 3.47 -13.72
C LEU A 64 -14.31 2.58 -14.74
N ASN A 65 -15.60 2.83 -15.02
CA ASN A 65 -16.38 2.10 -16.02
C ASN A 65 -16.35 0.55 -15.80
N ASN A 66 -16.40 0.12 -14.55
CA ASN A 66 -16.36 -1.29 -14.14
C ASN A 66 -15.05 -2.04 -14.50
N ASP A 67 -13.93 -1.32 -14.64
CA ASP A 67 -12.62 -1.93 -14.84
C ASP A 67 -12.05 -2.45 -13.50
N TRP A 68 -12.32 -3.72 -13.19
CA TRP A 68 -11.83 -4.39 -12.00
C TRP A 68 -10.28 -4.44 -11.91
N ASN A 69 -9.61 -4.58 -13.05
CA ASN A 69 -8.15 -4.63 -13.07
C ASN A 69 -7.55 -3.28 -12.64
N GLU A 70 -8.11 -2.18 -13.15
CA GLU A 70 -7.66 -0.84 -12.80
C GLU A 70 -7.97 -0.51 -11.33
N VAL A 71 -9.17 -0.88 -10.82
CA VAL A 71 -9.53 -0.69 -9.40
C VAL A 71 -8.57 -1.47 -8.50
N PHE A 72 -8.36 -2.74 -8.77
CA PHE A 72 -7.47 -3.60 -7.99
C PHE A 72 -6.02 -3.10 -8.01
N TYR A 73 -5.52 -2.68 -9.17
CA TYR A 73 -4.21 -2.07 -9.33
C TYR A 73 -4.04 -0.84 -8.43
N ARG A 74 -5.03 0.06 -8.40
CA ARG A 74 -4.99 1.26 -7.55
C ARG A 74 -5.04 0.93 -6.07
N LEU A 75 -5.83 -0.05 -5.67
CA LEU A 75 -5.91 -0.51 -4.28
C LEU A 75 -4.58 -1.13 -3.81
N ILE A 76 -3.96 -1.95 -4.66
CA ILE A 76 -2.62 -2.49 -4.35
C ILE A 76 -1.60 -1.36 -4.24
N ALA A 77 -1.54 -0.45 -5.20
CA ALA A 77 -0.62 0.68 -5.14
C ALA A 77 -0.78 1.46 -3.83
N ARG A 78 -2.01 1.78 -3.45
CA ARG A 78 -2.32 2.43 -2.17
C ARG A 78 -1.76 1.65 -0.97
N SER A 79 -1.86 0.31 -0.98
CA SER A 79 -1.35 -0.55 0.09
C SER A 79 0.18 -0.49 0.21
N PHE A 80 0.91 -0.36 -0.92
CA PHE A 80 2.37 -0.19 -0.92
C PHE A 80 2.83 1.11 -0.24
N GLY A 81 1.99 2.13 -0.24
CA GLY A 81 2.25 3.39 0.47
C GLY A 81 2.22 3.27 1.99
N LEU A 82 1.66 2.19 2.53
CA LEU A 82 1.36 2.03 3.96
C LEU A 82 0.53 3.24 4.47
N THR A 83 0.87 3.79 5.65
CA THR A 83 0.18 4.96 6.21
C THR A 83 0.78 6.30 5.76
N ILE A 84 2.07 6.32 5.43
CA ILE A 84 2.83 7.57 5.23
C ILE A 84 2.85 8.01 3.77
N ASN A 85 2.97 7.05 2.84
CA ASN A 85 3.07 7.31 1.41
C ASN A 85 1.84 6.79 0.62
N THR A 86 0.71 6.60 1.27
CA THR A 86 -0.54 6.15 0.64
C THR A 86 -0.94 7.05 -0.51
N GLU A 87 -0.95 8.36 -0.29
CA GLU A 87 -1.37 9.35 -1.27
C GLU A 87 -0.46 9.43 -2.50
N PRO A 88 0.90 9.50 -2.36
CA PRO A 88 1.80 9.43 -3.51
C PRO A 88 1.64 8.16 -4.35
N PHE A 89 1.48 6.99 -3.72
CA PHE A 89 1.24 5.73 -4.44
C PHE A 89 -0.09 5.72 -5.18
N GLU A 90 -1.14 6.25 -4.59
CA GLU A 90 -2.45 6.37 -5.24
C GLU A 90 -2.41 7.34 -6.42
N THR A 91 -1.69 8.46 -6.27
CA THR A 91 -1.49 9.44 -7.34
C THR A 91 -0.66 8.84 -8.48
N LEU A 92 0.42 8.13 -8.16
CA LEU A 92 1.20 7.37 -9.14
C LEU A 92 0.30 6.44 -9.96
N ALA A 93 -0.55 5.65 -9.29
CA ALA A 93 -1.44 4.70 -9.97
C ALA A 93 -2.48 5.40 -10.85
N ARG A 94 -2.96 6.58 -10.46
CA ARG A 94 -3.85 7.41 -11.30
C ARG A 94 -3.13 7.96 -12.54
N MET A 95 -1.88 8.38 -12.39
CA MET A 95 -1.06 8.96 -13.47
C MET A 95 -0.52 7.90 -14.43
N LEU A 96 -0.34 6.66 -13.96
CA LEU A 96 0.15 5.52 -14.73
C LEU A 96 -0.90 4.40 -14.78
N PRO A 97 -1.90 4.46 -15.67
CA PRO A 97 -2.95 3.45 -15.79
C PRO A 97 -2.40 2.04 -16.03
N PHE A 98 -3.02 1.04 -15.44
CA PHE A 98 -2.60 -0.37 -15.50
C PHE A 98 -2.40 -0.89 -16.93
N LYS A 99 -3.21 -0.42 -17.88
CA LYS A 99 -3.10 -0.78 -19.31
C LYS A 99 -1.73 -0.47 -19.93
N PHE A 100 -0.99 0.52 -19.42
CA PHE A 100 0.35 0.79 -19.92
C PHE A 100 1.35 -0.23 -19.38
N LEU A 101 1.25 -0.59 -18.11
CA LEU A 101 2.09 -1.60 -17.48
C LEU A 101 1.87 -2.99 -18.10
N THR A 102 0.63 -3.38 -18.38
CA THR A 102 0.33 -4.69 -18.99
C THR A 102 0.95 -4.86 -20.37
N ARG A 103 1.06 -3.80 -21.16
CA ARG A 103 1.73 -3.81 -22.49
C ARG A 103 3.22 -4.09 -22.39
N HIS A 104 3.84 -3.76 -21.29
CA HIS A 104 5.27 -3.93 -21.04
C HIS A 104 5.60 -5.06 -20.06
N ARG A 105 4.61 -5.86 -19.67
CA ARG A 105 4.71 -6.89 -18.63
C ARG A 105 5.86 -7.89 -18.84
N LYS A 106 6.22 -8.19 -20.09
CA LYS A 106 7.31 -9.11 -20.43
C LYS A 106 8.71 -8.52 -20.23
N ASN A 107 8.81 -7.22 -20.03
CA ASN A 107 10.09 -6.52 -19.85
C ASN A 107 10.15 -5.82 -18.49
N PRO A 108 10.83 -6.42 -17.49
CA PRO A 108 10.89 -5.85 -16.15
C PRO A 108 11.54 -4.45 -16.13
N LEU A 109 12.54 -4.20 -16.99
CA LEU A 109 13.18 -2.89 -17.09
C LEU A 109 12.17 -1.81 -17.49
N GLN A 110 11.28 -2.10 -18.43
CA GLN A 110 10.26 -1.13 -18.87
C GLN A 110 9.21 -0.86 -17.78
N ILE A 111 8.81 -1.87 -17.02
CA ILE A 111 7.90 -1.68 -15.88
C ILE A 111 8.55 -0.82 -14.80
N GLU A 112 9.80 -1.15 -14.42
CA GLU A 112 10.54 -0.38 -13.45
C GLU A 112 10.75 1.08 -13.94
N SER A 113 11.11 1.27 -15.21
CA SER A 113 11.26 2.59 -15.81
C SER A 113 9.96 3.41 -15.77
N LEU A 114 8.83 2.82 -16.10
CA LEU A 114 7.52 3.48 -16.01
C LEU A 114 7.19 3.89 -14.57
N ILE A 115 7.35 3.00 -13.62
CA ILE A 115 7.01 3.24 -12.22
C ILE A 115 7.95 4.28 -11.59
N PHE A 116 9.27 4.11 -11.71
CA PHE A 116 10.25 5.06 -11.18
C PHE A 116 10.23 6.41 -11.91
N GLY A 117 9.96 6.39 -13.20
CA GLY A 117 9.88 7.61 -13.99
C GLY A 117 8.66 8.46 -13.63
N VAL A 118 7.45 7.87 -13.64
CA VAL A 118 6.23 8.60 -13.27
C VAL A 118 6.26 9.01 -11.80
N SER A 119 6.91 8.26 -10.92
CA SER A 119 7.09 8.63 -9.52
C SER A 119 8.11 9.78 -9.28
N GLY A 120 8.76 10.30 -10.34
CA GLY A 120 9.72 11.41 -10.24
C GLY A 120 11.11 11.01 -9.71
N PHE A 121 11.40 9.73 -9.54
CA PHE A 121 12.70 9.27 -9.02
C PHE A 121 13.83 9.35 -10.05
N LEU A 122 13.52 9.51 -11.34
CA LEU A 122 14.50 9.56 -12.43
C LEU A 122 14.82 10.97 -12.91
N ASN A 123 14.30 12.01 -12.27
CA ASN A 123 14.48 13.41 -12.69
C ASN A 123 15.86 14.01 -12.35
N GLN A 124 16.71 13.27 -11.65
CA GLN A 124 18.06 13.69 -11.26
C GLN A 124 19.10 12.91 -12.06
N GLU A 125 20.24 13.54 -12.30
CA GLU A 125 21.41 12.83 -12.82
C GLU A 125 21.81 11.70 -11.87
N ARG A 126 22.17 10.55 -12.43
CA ARG A 126 22.49 9.32 -11.70
C ARG A 126 23.89 8.84 -12.05
N GLU A 127 24.60 8.33 -11.05
CA GLU A 127 25.95 7.81 -11.23
C GLU A 127 25.94 6.32 -11.58
N ASP A 128 25.04 5.57 -10.98
CA ASP A 128 24.94 4.12 -11.18
C ASP A 128 24.30 3.77 -12.54
N LEU A 129 24.79 2.69 -13.11
CA LEU A 129 24.39 2.22 -14.45
C LEU A 129 22.89 1.84 -14.50
N TYR A 130 22.38 1.24 -13.44
CA TYR A 130 21.01 0.79 -13.40
C TYR A 130 19.98 1.93 -13.45
N PRO A 131 20.04 2.99 -12.61
CA PRO A 131 19.11 4.12 -12.75
C PRO A 131 19.33 4.90 -14.06
N GLN A 132 20.54 4.92 -14.66
CA GLN A 132 20.76 5.51 -15.98
C GLN A 132 20.00 4.73 -17.07
N GLN A 133 20.03 3.39 -17.02
CA GLN A 133 19.26 2.54 -17.94
C GLN A 133 17.75 2.77 -17.79
N LEU A 134 17.27 2.86 -16.54
CA LEU A 134 15.86 3.19 -16.27
C LEU A 134 15.46 4.54 -16.87
N ASN A 135 16.30 5.55 -16.71
CA ASN A 135 16.06 6.90 -17.23
C ASN A 135 16.02 6.94 -18.78
N THR A 136 16.95 6.25 -19.42
CA THR A 136 17.01 6.13 -20.87
C THR A 136 15.73 5.49 -21.44
N GLU A 137 15.33 4.37 -20.85
CA GLU A 137 14.11 3.66 -21.26
C GLU A 137 12.85 4.48 -20.96
N TYR A 138 12.82 5.15 -19.81
CA TYR A 138 11.71 6.01 -19.42
C TYR A 138 11.53 7.21 -20.37
N ALA A 139 12.60 7.85 -20.79
CA ALA A 139 12.53 8.98 -21.73
C ALA A 139 11.79 8.61 -23.03
N PHE A 140 12.03 7.40 -23.55
CA PHE A 140 11.30 6.85 -24.69
C PHE A 140 9.81 6.60 -24.36
N LEU A 141 9.53 5.93 -23.24
CA LEU A 141 8.18 5.58 -22.82
C LEU A 141 7.35 6.82 -22.45
N LYS A 142 7.96 7.81 -21.81
CA LYS A 142 7.35 9.10 -21.49
C LYS A 142 6.85 9.80 -22.75
N LYS A 143 7.69 9.88 -23.80
CA LYS A 143 7.32 10.47 -25.07
C LYS A 143 6.22 9.69 -25.77
N LYS A 144 6.32 8.34 -25.75
CA LYS A 144 5.35 7.44 -26.39
C LYS A 144 3.94 7.58 -25.82
N TYR A 145 3.81 7.73 -24.49
CA TYR A 145 2.53 7.74 -23.79
C TYR A 145 2.10 9.14 -23.30
N GLY A 146 2.91 10.16 -23.48
CA GLY A 146 2.63 11.51 -22.97
C GLY A 146 2.55 11.57 -21.46
N LEU A 147 3.42 10.83 -20.76
CA LEU A 147 3.35 10.69 -19.30
C LEU A 147 3.79 11.96 -18.60
N LYS A 148 3.12 12.27 -17.49
CA LYS A 148 3.51 13.28 -16.52
C LYS A 148 4.21 12.61 -15.33
N GLU A 149 4.95 13.39 -14.56
CA GLU A 149 5.71 12.93 -13.41
C GLU A 149 5.15 13.52 -12.12
N LEU A 150 5.22 12.76 -11.07
CA LEU A 150 4.98 13.21 -9.71
C LEU A 150 6.20 13.99 -9.23
N ASP A 151 5.99 14.99 -8.38
CA ASP A 151 7.11 15.67 -7.73
C ASP A 151 7.76 14.73 -6.71
N TYR A 152 9.09 14.63 -6.76
CA TYR A 152 9.85 13.81 -5.83
C TYR A 152 9.62 14.21 -4.36
N SER A 153 9.30 15.48 -4.09
CA SER A 153 9.03 16.01 -2.74
C SER A 153 7.76 15.43 -2.09
N GLU A 154 6.86 14.83 -2.88
CA GLU A 154 5.67 14.14 -2.35
C GLU A 154 6.03 12.90 -1.53
N TRP A 155 7.21 12.29 -1.79
CA TRP A 155 7.65 11.08 -1.11
C TRP A 155 8.27 11.38 0.24
N LYS A 156 7.78 10.73 1.29
CA LYS A 156 8.21 10.91 2.67
C LYS A 156 9.13 9.77 3.09
N PHE A 157 10.34 10.12 3.52
CA PHE A 157 11.36 9.18 4.00
C PHE A 157 11.57 9.27 5.51
N LEU A 158 11.23 10.40 6.10
CA LEU A 158 11.48 10.67 7.51
C LEU A 158 10.74 9.66 8.41
N ARG A 159 11.44 9.15 9.42
CA ARG A 159 10.95 8.15 10.39
C ARG A 159 10.59 6.79 9.77
N LEU A 160 11.04 6.51 8.55
CA LEU A 160 10.90 5.19 7.95
C LEU A 160 12.19 4.38 8.13
N MET A 161 12.03 3.08 8.39
CA MET A 161 13.15 2.13 8.25
C MET A 161 13.54 2.03 6.78
N PRO A 162 14.83 1.90 6.43
CA PRO A 162 15.27 1.85 5.02
C PRO A 162 14.55 0.79 4.17
N ALA A 163 14.20 -0.35 4.76
CA ALA A 163 13.42 -1.39 4.07
C ALA A 163 12.01 -0.94 3.67
N ASN A 164 11.51 0.15 4.25
CA ASN A 164 10.19 0.73 3.97
C ASN A 164 10.28 2.03 3.16
N PHE A 165 11.46 2.40 2.67
CA PHE A 165 11.60 3.58 1.83
C PHE A 165 10.75 3.46 0.56
N PRO A 166 10.19 4.57 0.07
CA PRO A 166 9.41 4.59 -1.17
C PRO A 166 10.12 3.93 -2.35
N SER A 167 11.44 4.12 -2.49
CA SER A 167 12.28 3.48 -3.51
C SER A 167 12.18 1.95 -3.49
N ILE A 168 12.28 1.34 -2.29
CA ILE A 168 12.16 -0.13 -2.13
C ILE A 168 10.71 -0.57 -2.39
N ARG A 169 9.73 0.20 -1.92
CA ARG A 169 8.31 -0.10 -2.15
C ARG A 169 7.93 0.01 -3.62
N LEU A 170 8.48 0.98 -4.36
CA LEU A 170 8.31 1.10 -5.81
C LEU A 170 8.94 -0.07 -6.55
N ALA A 171 10.15 -0.51 -6.16
CA ALA A 171 10.78 -1.69 -6.73
C ALA A 171 9.97 -2.96 -6.47
N GLN A 172 9.44 -3.13 -5.25
CA GLN A 172 8.57 -4.26 -4.90
C GLN A 172 7.27 -4.21 -5.71
N PHE A 173 6.68 -3.04 -5.87
CA PHE A 173 5.47 -2.85 -6.66
C PHE A 173 5.71 -3.19 -8.14
N ALA A 174 6.82 -2.73 -8.71
CA ALA A 174 7.21 -3.07 -10.08
C ALA A 174 7.39 -4.57 -10.28
N ALA A 175 8.08 -5.23 -9.35
CA ALA A 175 8.28 -6.68 -9.40
C ALA A 175 6.96 -7.46 -9.26
N LEU A 176 6.01 -6.97 -8.45
CA LEU A 176 4.67 -7.56 -8.34
C LEU A 176 3.90 -7.46 -9.66
N ILE A 177 3.92 -6.29 -10.30
CA ILE A 177 3.25 -6.08 -11.60
C ILE A 177 3.86 -6.95 -12.71
N HIS A 178 5.15 -7.28 -12.62
CA HIS A 178 5.84 -8.13 -13.58
C HIS A 178 5.47 -9.63 -13.47
N LEU A 179 4.83 -10.06 -12.39
CA LEU A 179 4.44 -11.47 -12.24
C LEU A 179 3.64 -11.96 -13.46
N PRO A 180 3.87 -13.21 -13.90
CA PRO A 180 3.33 -13.72 -15.18
C PRO A 180 1.80 -13.78 -15.22
N ASP A 181 1.18 -14.01 -14.07
CA ASP A 181 -0.27 -14.18 -13.97
C ASP A 181 -1.00 -12.84 -13.80
N ASN A 182 -2.27 -12.81 -14.15
CA ASN A 182 -3.11 -11.67 -13.78
C ASN A 182 -3.31 -11.68 -12.27
N ILE A 183 -2.67 -10.72 -11.57
CA ILE A 183 -2.67 -10.63 -10.11
C ILE A 183 -4.10 -10.63 -9.57
N PHE A 184 -5.02 -9.88 -10.21
CA PHE A 184 -6.42 -9.81 -9.79
C PHE A 184 -7.10 -11.18 -9.85
N SER A 185 -7.04 -11.87 -10.99
CA SER A 185 -7.65 -13.19 -11.14
C SER A 185 -7.05 -14.21 -10.19
N HIS A 186 -5.71 -14.18 -10.04
CA HIS A 186 -5.03 -15.11 -9.16
C HIS A 186 -5.36 -14.86 -7.67
N CYS A 187 -5.45 -13.59 -7.27
CA CYS A 187 -5.84 -13.25 -5.90
C CYS A 187 -7.27 -13.68 -5.54
N ILE A 188 -8.20 -13.69 -6.47
CA ILE A 188 -9.57 -14.19 -6.23
C ILE A 188 -9.58 -15.71 -5.97
N GLU A 189 -8.69 -16.47 -6.59
CA GLU A 189 -8.61 -17.93 -6.48
C GLU A 189 -7.90 -18.41 -5.22
N ILE A 190 -7.12 -17.54 -4.58
CA ILE A 190 -6.38 -17.91 -3.36
C ILE A 190 -7.27 -17.76 -2.13
N HIS A 191 -7.38 -18.85 -1.35
CA HIS A 191 -8.21 -18.90 -0.13
C HIS A 191 -7.40 -19.03 1.17
N SER A 192 -6.07 -19.00 1.11
CA SER A 192 -5.24 -19.11 2.30
C SER A 192 -4.12 -18.08 2.34
N PHE A 193 -3.85 -17.55 3.55
CA PHE A 193 -2.75 -16.61 3.78
C PHE A 193 -1.39 -17.17 3.37
N GLN A 194 -1.13 -18.45 3.64
CA GLN A 194 0.15 -19.09 3.30
C GLN A 194 0.37 -19.13 1.77
N THR A 195 -0.70 -19.34 1.00
CA THR A 195 -0.63 -19.32 -0.47
C THR A 195 -0.39 -17.91 -0.98
N TYR A 196 -1.07 -16.90 -0.41
CA TYR A 196 -0.79 -15.49 -0.70
C TYR A 196 0.67 -15.12 -0.40
N ALA A 197 1.16 -15.50 0.78
CA ALA A 197 2.52 -15.20 1.19
C ALA A 197 3.58 -15.84 0.27
N LYS A 198 3.29 -17.02 -0.27
CA LYS A 198 4.16 -17.66 -1.29
C LYS A 198 4.09 -16.94 -2.62
N TYR A 199 2.91 -16.58 -3.08
CA TYR A 199 2.70 -15.88 -4.36
C TYR A 199 3.37 -14.48 -4.35
N LEU A 200 3.31 -13.79 -3.23
CA LEU A 200 3.91 -12.47 -3.07
C LEU A 200 5.43 -12.50 -2.76
N LYS A 201 6.07 -13.69 -2.80
CA LYS A 201 7.54 -13.80 -2.81
C LYS A 201 8.08 -13.36 -4.16
N ILE A 202 8.37 -12.08 -4.28
CA ILE A 202 8.91 -11.46 -5.50
C ILE A 202 10.43 -11.37 -5.43
N LYS A 203 11.07 -11.41 -6.62
CA LYS A 203 12.50 -11.09 -6.75
C LYS A 203 12.64 -9.67 -7.28
N LEU A 204 13.35 -8.83 -6.55
CA LEU A 204 13.73 -7.50 -7.00
C LEU A 204 14.93 -7.59 -7.96
N ASN A 205 15.13 -6.52 -8.72
CA ASN A 205 16.39 -6.33 -9.44
C ASN A 205 17.56 -6.45 -8.43
N PRO A 206 18.66 -7.17 -8.78
CA PRO A 206 19.83 -7.33 -7.91
C PRO A 206 20.41 -6.04 -7.35
N TYR A 207 20.26 -4.93 -8.04
CA TYR A 207 20.63 -3.60 -7.58
C TYR A 207 20.08 -3.29 -6.18
N TRP A 208 18.82 -3.60 -5.94
CA TRP A 208 18.14 -3.34 -4.67
C TRP A 208 18.64 -4.22 -3.51
N ASN A 209 19.40 -5.26 -3.77
CA ASN A 209 20.02 -6.04 -2.69
C ASN A 209 21.10 -5.25 -1.96
N THR A 210 21.72 -4.29 -2.63
CA THR A 210 22.81 -3.46 -2.11
C THR A 210 22.45 -1.98 -1.99
N HIS A 211 21.22 -1.58 -2.34
CA HIS A 211 20.78 -0.19 -2.29
C HIS A 211 19.41 -0.04 -1.64
N TYR A 212 19.20 1.05 -0.93
CA TYR A 212 17.89 1.53 -0.47
C TYR A 212 17.45 2.79 -1.21
N LEU A 213 18.40 3.54 -1.73
CA LEU A 213 18.23 4.70 -2.59
C LEU A 213 19.15 4.53 -3.81
N PHE A 214 18.85 5.22 -4.90
CA PHE A 214 19.76 5.28 -6.04
C PHE A 214 21.08 5.94 -5.64
N ASP A 215 22.19 5.44 -6.20
CA ASP A 215 23.55 5.93 -5.98
C ASP A 215 24.04 5.91 -4.51
N GLN A 216 23.35 5.16 -3.64
CA GLN A 216 23.72 5.05 -2.23
C GLN A 216 23.82 3.56 -1.82
N PRO A 217 25.02 2.97 -1.97
CA PRO A 217 25.23 1.58 -1.61
C PRO A 217 25.09 1.35 -0.11
N ALA A 218 24.57 0.19 0.24
CA ALA A 218 24.31 -0.26 1.59
C ALA A 218 24.74 -1.72 1.78
N THR A 219 24.70 -2.20 3.02
CA THR A 219 24.98 -3.61 3.32
C THR A 219 24.02 -4.53 2.55
N LYS A 220 24.58 -5.56 1.91
CA LYS A 220 23.83 -6.53 1.12
C LYS A 220 22.76 -7.23 1.95
N ARG A 221 21.49 -7.12 1.52
CA ARG A 221 20.35 -7.79 2.13
C ARG A 221 19.25 -8.00 1.10
N GLU A 222 18.65 -9.18 1.07
CA GLU A 222 17.42 -9.41 0.30
C GLU A 222 16.24 -8.61 0.86
N LYS A 223 15.46 -8.02 -0.02
CA LYS A 223 14.33 -7.14 0.33
C LYS A 223 13.04 -7.69 -0.24
N ASN A 224 12.41 -8.57 0.53
CA ASN A 224 11.11 -9.17 0.20
C ASN A 224 9.95 -8.32 0.74
N ILE A 225 8.75 -8.57 0.22
CA ILE A 225 7.51 -8.04 0.80
C ILE A 225 7.34 -8.64 2.21
N GLY A 226 7.25 -7.78 3.21
CA GLY A 226 7.02 -8.21 4.59
C GLY A 226 5.54 -8.55 4.86
N GLU A 227 5.29 -9.33 5.91
CA GLU A 227 3.94 -9.78 6.30
C GLU A 227 2.96 -8.62 6.49
N THR A 228 3.38 -7.50 7.08
CA THR A 228 2.54 -6.31 7.28
C THR A 228 1.95 -5.80 5.97
N LEU A 229 2.74 -5.78 4.89
CA LEU A 229 2.25 -5.35 3.58
C LEU A 229 1.34 -6.42 2.97
N ILE A 230 1.64 -7.70 3.16
CA ILE A 230 0.78 -8.80 2.70
C ILE A 230 -0.62 -8.67 3.32
N TYR A 231 -0.71 -8.43 4.64
CA TYR A 231 -1.99 -8.20 5.34
C TYR A 231 -2.75 -6.97 4.86
N GLN A 232 -2.07 -5.99 4.27
CA GLN A 232 -2.74 -4.81 3.73
C GLN A 232 -3.24 -5.00 2.29
N ILE A 233 -2.63 -5.90 1.54
CA ILE A 233 -3.01 -6.24 0.16
C ILE A 233 -4.23 -7.19 0.16
N ILE A 234 -4.31 -8.08 1.13
CA ILE A 234 -5.43 -9.01 1.33
C ILE A 234 -6.58 -8.29 2.03
#